data_caddf0f915947dfc6803167ba16b97ae
#
_entry.id   caddf0f915947dfc6803167ba16b97ae
#
_cell.length_a   1.000
_cell.length_b   1.000
_cell.length_c   1.000
_cell.angle_alpha   90.00
_cell.angle_beta   90.00
_cell.angle_gamma   90.00
#
_symmetry.space_group_name_H-M   'P 1'
#
loop_
_entity.id
_entity.type
_entity.pdbx_description
1 polymer ?
#
loop_
_entity_poly.entity_id
_entity_poly.type
_entity_poly.pdbx_seq_one_letter_code
_entity_poly.pdbx_strand_id
1 'polypeptide(L)'
;MNRYKNETAELCRLKGWDKASIERVWMLYTEESGELASAIRQVLKYCRKTNLKKERGIDVVMEMGDVFSYLFQLAYMLNIDLDEMWTRHQDKVRTKMYVDTNDV
;
A
#
# COMPACT_ATOMS: atom_id res chain seq x y z
N MET A 1 9.89 -8.09 3.06
CA MET A 1 8.87 -7.10 3.45
C MET A 1 8.94 -6.68 4.91
N ASN A 2 9.37 -7.55 5.79
CA ASN A 2 9.59 -7.15 7.20
C ASN A 2 10.62 -6.04 7.34
N ARG A 3 11.61 -6.00 6.45
CA ARG A 3 12.58 -4.92 6.43
C ARG A 3 11.90 -3.55 6.29
N TYR A 4 10.96 -3.43 5.37
CA TYR A 4 10.23 -2.17 5.15
C TYR A 4 9.31 -1.83 6.32
N LYS A 5 8.69 -2.86 6.90
CA LYS A 5 7.89 -2.70 8.11
C LYS A 5 8.75 -2.11 9.25
N ASN A 6 9.93 -2.66 9.45
CA ASN A 6 10.83 -2.23 10.53
C ASN A 6 11.37 -0.82 10.27
N GLU A 7 11.72 -0.50 9.04
CA GLU A 7 12.15 0.86 8.67
C GLU A 7 11.03 1.87 8.93
N THR A 8 9.79 1.51 8.59
CA THR A 8 8.63 2.38 8.84
C THR A 8 8.39 2.57 10.33
N ALA A 9 8.49 1.51 11.11
CA ALA A 9 8.31 1.58 12.57
C ALA A 9 9.34 2.50 13.21
N GLU A 10 10.60 2.41 12.78
CA GLU A 10 11.66 3.27 13.30
C GLU A 10 11.39 4.73 12.96
N LEU A 11 11.02 5.02 11.72
CA LEU A 11 10.69 6.37 11.30
C LEU A 11 9.50 6.93 12.09
N CYS A 12 8.49 6.11 12.33
CA CYS A 12 7.34 6.52 13.13
C CYS A 12 7.74 6.89 14.55
N ARG A 13 8.65 6.13 15.16
CA ARG A 13 9.18 6.47 16.50
C ARG A 13 9.91 7.79 16.49
N LEU A 14 10.74 8.01 15.48
CA LEU A 14 11.52 9.27 15.36
C LEU A 14 10.62 10.48 15.18
N LYS A 15 9.50 10.32 14.51
CA LYS A 15 8.55 11.41 14.22
C LYS A 15 7.45 11.52 15.27
N GLY A 16 7.39 10.62 16.23
CA GLY A 16 6.32 10.62 17.23
C GLY A 16 4.99 10.10 16.72
N TRP A 17 4.96 9.47 15.55
CA TRP A 17 3.74 8.94 14.95
C TRP A 17 3.34 7.57 15.49
N ASP A 18 4.22 6.95 16.26
CA ASP A 18 3.98 5.64 16.87
C ASP A 18 2.90 5.66 17.95
N LYS A 19 2.48 6.86 18.37
CA LYS A 19 1.43 7.02 19.37
C LYS A 19 0.02 7.03 18.79
N ALA A 20 -0.11 7.01 17.47
CA ALA A 20 -1.42 6.99 16.83
C ALA A 20 -2.13 5.65 17.09
N SER A 21 -3.45 5.68 17.19
CA SER A 21 -4.24 4.47 17.35
C SER A 21 -4.32 3.69 16.02
N ILE A 22 -4.64 2.41 16.12
CA ILE A 22 -4.84 1.56 14.94
C ILE A 22 -5.96 2.14 14.07
N GLU A 23 -7.04 2.59 14.68
CA GLU A 23 -8.19 3.16 13.97
C GLU A 23 -7.78 4.41 13.18
N ARG A 24 -6.95 5.26 13.76
CA ARG A 24 -6.47 6.46 13.06
C ARG A 24 -5.58 6.09 11.88
N VAL A 25 -4.67 5.16 12.06
CA VAL A 25 -3.78 4.73 10.98
C VAL A 25 -4.59 4.06 9.86
N TRP A 26 -5.60 3.27 10.21
CA TRP A 26 -6.50 2.68 9.23
C TRP A 26 -7.25 3.74 8.43
N MET A 27 -7.74 4.80 9.09
CA MET A 27 -8.40 5.90 8.40
C MET A 27 -7.45 6.61 7.45
N LEU A 28 -6.21 6.85 7.88
CA LEU A 28 -5.20 7.49 7.04
C LEU A 28 -4.84 6.60 5.84
N TYR A 29 -4.72 5.30 6.05
CA TYR A 29 -4.50 4.35 4.97
C TYR A 29 -5.63 4.43 3.93
N THR A 30 -6.87 4.46 4.39
CA THR A 30 -8.03 4.54 3.50
C THR A 30 -8.03 5.85 2.71
N GLU A 31 -7.70 6.95 3.35
CA GLU A 31 -7.60 8.26 2.70
C GLU A 31 -6.52 8.27 1.63
N GLU A 32 -5.33 7.76 1.94
CA GLU A 32 -4.23 7.71 0.98
C GLU A 32 -4.52 6.75 -0.17
N SER A 33 -5.24 5.67 0.08
CA SER A 33 -5.68 4.76 -0.97
C SER A 33 -6.59 5.48 -1.97
N GLY A 34 -7.46 6.36 -1.47
CA GLY A 34 -8.31 7.19 -2.32
C GLY A 34 -7.50 8.17 -3.15
N GLU A 35 -6.47 8.79 -2.56
CA GLU A 35 -5.59 9.70 -3.29
C GLU A 35 -4.79 8.98 -4.36
N LEU A 36 -4.32 7.77 -4.09
CA LEU A 36 -3.66 6.94 -5.10
C LEU A 36 -4.61 6.61 -6.24
N ALA A 37 -5.84 6.23 -5.94
CA ALA A 37 -6.83 5.94 -6.96
C ALA A 37 -7.10 7.16 -7.84
N SER A 38 -7.19 8.34 -7.22
CA SER A 38 -7.38 9.61 -7.95
C SER A 38 -6.19 9.90 -8.85
N ALA A 39 -4.97 9.72 -8.36
CA ALA A 39 -3.76 9.95 -9.13
C ALA A 39 -3.69 9.01 -10.35
N ILE A 40 -4.01 7.74 -10.16
CA ILE A 40 -4.04 6.76 -11.26
C ILE A 40 -5.07 7.15 -12.31
N ARG A 41 -6.26 7.57 -11.88
CA ARG A 41 -7.30 8.00 -12.79
C ARG A 41 -6.86 9.20 -13.63
N GLN A 42 -6.18 10.16 -13.00
CA GLN A 42 -5.67 11.33 -13.70
C GLN A 42 -4.59 10.95 -14.71
N VAL A 43 -3.68 10.04 -14.34
CA VAL A 43 -2.66 9.55 -15.26
C VAL A 43 -3.31 8.88 -16.47
N LEU A 44 -4.29 8.02 -16.26
CA LEU A 44 -4.98 7.36 -17.35
C LEU A 44 -5.72 8.34 -18.25
N LYS A 45 -6.31 9.38 -17.68
CA LYS A 45 -7.07 10.37 -18.42
C LYS A 45 -6.17 11.28 -19.26
N TYR A 46 -5.08 11.77 -18.68
CA TYR A 46 -4.26 12.81 -19.28
C TYR A 46 -2.97 12.31 -19.93
N CYS A 47 -2.33 11.32 -19.33
CA CYS A 47 -0.99 10.91 -19.73
C CYS A 47 -0.97 9.76 -20.73
N ARG A 48 -2.09 9.09 -20.94
CA ARG A 48 -2.20 8.01 -21.92
C ARG A 48 -1.91 8.54 -23.33
N LYS A 49 -2.27 9.81 -23.60
CA LYS A 49 -2.11 10.43 -24.93
C LYS A 49 -0.88 11.31 -25.03
N THR A 50 -0.43 11.92 -23.94
CA THR A 50 0.53 13.02 -24.01
C THR A 50 1.70 12.92 -23.06
N ASN A 51 1.76 11.91 -22.22
CA ASN A 51 2.85 11.73 -21.26
C ASN A 51 3.02 12.93 -20.31
N LEU A 52 1.93 13.55 -19.89
CA LEU A 52 1.92 14.77 -19.07
C LEU A 52 1.94 14.52 -17.57
N LYS A 53 2.26 13.32 -17.15
CA LYS A 53 2.20 12.88 -15.78
C LYS A 53 2.89 13.83 -14.80
N LYS A 54 4.15 14.21 -15.08
CA LYS A 54 4.92 15.11 -14.22
C LYS A 54 4.49 16.56 -14.35
N GLU A 55 4.09 16.95 -15.53
CA GLU A 55 3.71 18.32 -15.81
C GLU A 55 2.45 18.75 -15.07
N ARG A 56 1.61 17.79 -14.68
CA ARG A 56 0.39 18.07 -13.93
C ARG A 56 0.53 17.86 -12.46
N GLY A 57 1.76 17.63 -11.96
CA GLY A 57 2.00 17.40 -10.55
C GLY A 57 1.47 16.08 -10.04
N ILE A 58 1.19 15.13 -10.93
CA ILE A 58 0.68 13.82 -10.57
C ILE A 58 1.87 12.90 -10.32
N ASP A 59 2.03 12.43 -9.10
CA ASP A 59 3.12 11.54 -8.74
C ASP A 59 2.56 10.24 -8.15
N VAL A 60 2.26 9.30 -9.03
CA VAL A 60 1.72 7.99 -8.64
C VAL A 60 2.71 7.23 -7.75
N VAL A 61 4.01 7.38 -7.99
CA VAL A 61 5.03 6.70 -7.20
C VAL A 61 4.97 7.15 -5.74
N MET A 62 4.92 8.46 -5.51
CA MET A 62 4.85 8.98 -4.14
C MET A 62 3.52 8.64 -3.47
N GLU A 63 2.42 8.71 -4.20
CA GLU A 63 1.11 8.31 -3.65
C GLU A 63 1.10 6.83 -3.28
N MET A 64 1.72 5.98 -4.10
CA MET A 64 1.86 4.57 -3.78
C MET A 64 2.72 4.36 -2.54
N GLY A 65 3.81 5.13 -2.42
CA GLY A 65 4.66 5.09 -1.23
C GLY A 65 3.90 5.42 0.04
N ASP A 66 3.03 6.43 -0.01
CA ASP A 66 2.20 6.82 1.13
C ASP A 66 1.27 5.69 1.57
N VAL A 67 0.65 5.00 0.60
CA VAL A 67 -0.22 3.86 0.89
C VAL A 67 0.57 2.73 1.56
N PHE A 68 1.72 2.37 0.99
CA PHE A 68 2.56 1.31 1.55
C PHE A 68 3.07 1.66 2.94
N SER A 69 3.42 2.91 3.17
CA SER A 69 3.90 3.36 4.47
C SER A 69 2.88 3.12 5.57
N TYR A 70 1.62 3.47 5.35
CA TYR A 70 0.57 3.21 6.34
C TYR A 70 0.29 1.72 6.51
N LEU A 71 0.38 0.96 5.42
CA LEU A 71 0.19 -0.48 5.49
C LEU A 71 1.27 -1.15 6.32
N PHE A 72 2.53 -0.74 6.14
CA PHE A 72 3.63 -1.24 6.97
C PHE A 72 3.48 -0.81 8.43
N GLN A 73 3.00 0.40 8.68
CA GLN A 73 2.75 0.86 10.04
C GLN A 73 1.68 0.00 10.71
N LEU A 74 0.58 -0.29 10.02
CA LEU A 74 -0.46 -1.19 10.53
C LEU A 74 0.10 -2.59 10.83
N ALA A 75 0.92 -3.12 9.92
CA ALA A 75 1.53 -4.43 10.13
C ALA A 75 2.40 -4.45 11.39
N TYR A 76 3.16 -3.38 11.60
CA TYR A 76 3.96 -3.26 12.81
C TYR A 76 3.08 -3.19 14.07
N MET A 77 2.04 -2.36 14.04
CA MET A 77 1.14 -2.20 15.18
C MET A 77 0.38 -3.48 15.53
N LEU A 78 0.06 -4.28 14.51
CA LEU A 78 -0.66 -5.54 14.66
C LEU A 78 0.28 -6.73 14.82
N ASN A 79 1.58 -6.49 14.85
CA ASN A 79 2.61 -7.52 15.00
C ASN A 79 2.51 -8.62 13.94
N ILE A 80 2.31 -8.21 12.68
CA ILE A 80 2.20 -9.14 11.56
C ILE A 80 3.58 -9.38 10.95
N ASP A 81 3.92 -10.67 10.77
CA ASP A 81 5.09 -11.08 9.99
C ASP A 81 4.72 -11.02 8.51
N LEU A 82 5.22 -9.99 7.82
CA LEU A 82 4.86 -9.76 6.43
C LEU A 82 5.48 -10.79 5.47
N ASP A 83 6.63 -11.34 5.80
CA ASP A 83 7.25 -12.35 4.96
C ASP A 83 6.47 -13.66 5.03
N GLU A 84 6.05 -14.04 6.22
CA GLU A 84 5.16 -15.19 6.41
C GLU A 84 3.80 -14.95 5.72
N MET A 85 3.23 -13.77 5.91
CA MET A 85 1.97 -13.41 5.28
C MET A 85 2.06 -13.58 3.77
N TRP A 86 3.13 -13.12 3.16
CA TRP A 86 3.30 -13.21 1.71
C TRP A 86 3.35 -14.66 1.24
N THR A 87 4.12 -15.50 1.92
CA THR A 87 4.22 -16.91 1.58
C THR A 87 2.86 -17.61 1.67
N ARG A 88 2.16 -17.38 2.77
CA ARG A 88 0.82 -17.96 2.96
C ARG A 88 -0.17 -17.48 1.91
N HIS A 89 -0.12 -16.21 1.59
CA HIS A 89 -0.99 -15.63 0.59
C HIS A 89 -0.73 -16.22 -0.80
N GLN A 90 0.54 -16.37 -1.18
CA GLN A 90 0.89 -16.94 -2.47
C GLN A 90 0.41 -18.38 -2.59
N ASP A 91 0.55 -19.17 -1.55
CA ASP A 91 0.07 -20.54 -1.52
C ASP A 91 -1.45 -20.60 -1.69
N LYS A 92 -2.15 -19.73 -0.98
CA LYS A 92 -3.61 -19.63 -1.10
C LYS A 92 -4.04 -19.26 -2.52
N VAL A 93 -3.40 -18.27 -3.10
CA VAL A 93 -3.76 -17.79 -4.45
C VAL A 93 -3.50 -18.88 -5.50
N ARG A 94 -2.38 -19.58 -5.41
CA ARG A 94 -2.09 -20.67 -6.34
C ARG A 94 -3.15 -21.75 -6.30
N THR A 95 -3.53 -22.17 -5.09
CA THR A 95 -4.57 -23.18 -4.92
C THR A 95 -5.91 -22.69 -5.46
N LYS A 96 -6.27 -21.46 -5.15
CA LYS A 96 -7.53 -20.88 -5.58
C LYS A 96 -7.59 -20.70 -7.09
N MET A 97 -6.49 -20.33 -7.73
CA MET A 97 -6.45 -20.15 -9.18
C MET A 97 -6.75 -21.45 -9.93
N TYR A 98 -6.25 -22.57 -9.43
CA TYR A 98 -6.56 -23.86 -10.04
C TYR A 98 -8.06 -24.18 -10.01
N VAL A 99 -8.68 -23.89 -8.87
CA VAL A 99 -10.12 -24.13 -8.71
C VAL A 99 -10.92 -23.18 -9.61
N ASP A 100 -10.59 -21.89 -9.59
CA ASP A 100 -11.31 -20.87 -10.34
C ASP A 100 -11.19 -21.07 -11.85
N THR A 101 -10.05 -21.55 -12.32
CA THR A 101 -9.85 -21.86 -13.74
C THR A 101 -10.77 -22.96 -14.22
N ASN A 102 -11.08 -23.91 -13.37
CA ASN A 102 -11.98 -25.00 -13.69
C ASN A 102 -13.45 -24.58 -13.68
N ASP A 103 -13.76 -23.51 -12.97
CA ASP A 103 -15.13 -22.99 -12.86
C ASP A 103 -15.50 -22.05 -14.00
N VAL A 104 -14.54 -21.59 -14.75
CA VAL A 104 -14.74 -20.71 -15.88
C VAL A 104 -14.94 -21.51 -17.16
#